data_db6af345bb62bd0b6cc82dd6a849145f
#
_entry.id   db6af345bb62bd0b6cc82dd6a849145f
#
_cell.length_a   1.000
_cell.length_b   1.000
_cell.length_c   1.000
_cell.angle_alpha   90.00
_cell.angle_beta   90.00
_cell.angle_gamma   90.00
#
_symmetry.space_group_name_H-M   'P 1'
#
loop_
_entity.id
_entity.type
_entity.pdbx_description
1 polymer ?
#
loop_
_entity_poly.entity_id
_entity_poly.type
_entity_poly.pdbx_seq_one_letter_code
_entity_poly.pdbx_strand_id
1 'polypeptide(L)'
;MKKIIFILMFFAIFVSLSYSQDVISLKTQDEVDSCEIDWTVPELMKFHDVIYIIWHEAWPQKNTTQLISLVPEVKEHINKINNANLPGIQRDKETKWKAGLAELNKAAENYYDACSSGDEKRMLDAAEDLHAKFEMMVRIIKPVFKEVDDYHKILYIIYHKYLPDKKYDSIKNVIDELINRAEAIVNTPSDKLQKRLKEKSDNFKKASENLLISTKELKSVLETNEPQKIDQAVEHMHSMYQSLEANFD
;
A
#
# COMPACT_ATOMS: atom_id res chain seq x y z
N MET A 1 -5.59 -15.44 -58.96
CA MET A 1 -6.28 -15.13 -57.66
C MET A 1 -5.19 -14.89 -56.63
N LYS A 2 -4.89 -13.61 -56.37
CA LYS A 2 -3.84 -13.22 -55.42
C LYS A 2 -4.46 -13.11 -54.03
N LYS A 3 -4.02 -13.94 -53.07
CA LYS A 3 -4.42 -13.84 -51.67
C LYS A 3 -3.59 -12.74 -51.02
N ILE A 4 -4.27 -11.67 -50.64
CA ILE A 4 -3.71 -10.57 -49.85
C ILE A 4 -3.76 -11.00 -48.37
N ILE A 5 -2.58 -11.23 -47.75
CA ILE A 5 -2.46 -11.49 -46.33
C ILE A 5 -2.40 -10.13 -45.65
N PHE A 6 -3.44 -9.79 -44.89
CA PHE A 6 -3.46 -8.61 -44.03
C PHE A 6 -2.69 -8.97 -42.74
N ILE A 7 -1.47 -8.45 -42.63
CA ILE A 7 -0.72 -8.49 -41.37
C ILE A 7 -1.20 -7.31 -40.52
N LEU A 8 -2.04 -7.61 -39.52
CA LEU A 8 -2.40 -6.68 -38.47
C LEU A 8 -1.21 -6.54 -37.53
N MET A 9 -0.44 -5.47 -37.71
CA MET A 9 0.61 -5.06 -36.82
C MET A 9 -0.04 -4.46 -35.55
N PHE A 10 -0.17 -5.27 -34.49
CA PHE A 10 -0.56 -4.78 -33.17
C PHE A 10 0.63 -3.98 -32.61
N PHE A 11 0.53 -2.65 -32.72
CA PHE A 11 1.40 -1.73 -31.99
C PHE A 11 1.03 -1.83 -30.51
N ALA A 12 1.75 -2.66 -29.77
CA ALA A 12 1.73 -2.62 -28.32
C ALA A 12 2.37 -1.29 -27.90
N ILE A 13 1.52 -0.31 -27.58
CA ILE A 13 1.96 0.89 -26.90
C ILE A 13 2.36 0.43 -25.48
N PHE A 14 3.64 0.18 -25.29
CA PHE A 14 4.25 0.17 -23.98
C PHE A 14 4.13 1.60 -23.42
N VAL A 15 3.04 1.87 -22.72
CA VAL A 15 2.98 2.97 -21.78
C VAL A 15 3.89 2.54 -20.63
N SER A 16 5.19 2.84 -20.76
CA SER A 16 6.07 2.92 -19.61
C SER A 16 5.43 3.97 -18.69
N LEU A 17 4.66 3.52 -17.68
CA LEU A 17 4.43 4.33 -16.51
C LEU A 17 5.82 4.59 -15.91
N SER A 18 6.44 5.69 -16.35
CA SER A 18 7.46 6.35 -15.57
C SER A 18 6.77 6.70 -14.26
N TYR A 19 6.89 5.81 -13.27
CA TYR A 19 6.65 6.14 -11.88
C TYR A 19 7.67 7.23 -11.58
N SER A 20 7.26 8.47 -11.76
CA SER A 20 8.02 9.62 -11.30
C SER A 20 8.25 9.38 -9.82
N GLN A 21 9.45 8.96 -9.48
CA GLN A 21 10.00 9.13 -8.16
C GLN A 21 10.14 10.64 -7.94
N ASP A 22 9.02 11.32 -7.72
CA ASP A 22 9.03 12.52 -6.93
C ASP A 22 9.36 12.10 -5.50
N VAL A 23 10.57 11.59 -5.34
CA VAL A 23 11.24 11.55 -4.05
C VAL A 23 11.27 13.02 -3.65
N ILE A 24 10.39 13.38 -2.71
CA ILE A 24 10.45 14.65 -2.01
C ILE A 24 11.91 14.78 -1.61
N SER A 25 12.64 15.64 -2.34
CA SER A 25 13.97 16.05 -1.95
C SER A 25 13.78 16.93 -0.72
N LEU A 26 13.40 16.31 0.39
CA LEU A 26 13.54 16.89 1.69
C LEU A 26 15.04 17.14 1.83
N LYS A 27 15.47 18.38 1.67
CA LYS A 27 16.82 18.84 1.97
C LYS A 27 17.04 18.80 3.49
N THR A 28 16.83 17.65 4.09
CA THR A 28 17.16 17.36 5.48
C THR A 28 18.03 16.13 5.47
N GLN A 29 19.25 16.33 5.86
CA GLN A 29 20.37 15.40 5.87
C GLN A 29 20.27 14.38 7.03
N ASP A 30 19.07 14.07 7.49
CA ASP A 30 18.81 12.97 8.39
C ASP A 30 18.30 11.82 7.54
N GLU A 31 19.12 10.80 7.39
CA GLU A 31 18.86 9.58 6.63
C GLU A 31 17.60 8.87 7.16
N VAL A 32 16.43 9.31 6.67
CA VAL A 32 15.25 8.44 6.75
C VAL A 32 15.48 7.34 5.71
N ASP A 33 15.65 6.12 6.18
CA ASP A 33 15.74 4.99 5.28
C ASP A 33 14.47 4.97 4.39
N SER A 34 14.66 5.12 3.09
CA SER A 34 13.55 5.13 2.14
C SER A 34 12.67 3.88 2.27
N CYS A 35 13.24 2.77 2.75
CA CYS A 35 12.53 1.53 3.04
C CYS A 35 11.52 1.67 4.19
N GLU A 36 11.70 2.61 5.13
CA GLU A 36 10.76 2.80 6.24
C GLU A 36 9.46 3.50 5.82
N ILE A 37 9.53 4.35 4.79
CA ILE A 37 8.40 5.16 4.31
C ILE A 37 7.81 4.66 2.98
N ASP A 38 8.35 3.59 2.40
CA ASP A 38 7.73 2.89 1.29
C ASP A 38 6.70 1.88 1.84
N TRP A 39 5.48 1.92 1.31
CA TRP A 39 4.42 1.01 1.72
C TRP A 39 4.60 -0.42 1.20
N THR A 40 5.51 -0.65 0.26
CA THR A 40 5.69 -1.95 -0.39
C THR A 40 6.42 -2.96 0.50
N VAL A 41 6.05 -4.22 0.37
CA VAL A 41 6.79 -5.38 0.87
C VAL A 41 7.35 -6.09 -0.35
N PRO A 42 8.66 -5.94 -0.66
CA PRO A 42 9.25 -6.43 -1.91
C PRO A 42 9.02 -7.93 -2.15
N GLU A 43 9.03 -8.73 -1.09
CA GLU A 43 8.81 -10.18 -1.16
C GLU A 43 7.38 -10.50 -1.64
N LEU A 44 6.39 -9.77 -1.14
CA LEU A 44 5.00 -9.91 -1.59
C LEU A 44 4.85 -9.44 -3.04
N MET A 45 5.49 -8.33 -3.42
CA MET A 45 5.41 -7.82 -4.79
C MET A 45 6.05 -8.78 -5.80
N LYS A 46 7.17 -9.41 -5.46
CA LYS A 46 7.82 -10.42 -6.33
C LYS A 46 6.99 -11.69 -6.47
N PHE A 47 6.19 -12.05 -5.48
CA PHE A 47 5.30 -13.20 -5.58
C PHE A 47 4.20 -12.99 -6.63
N HIS A 48 3.87 -11.74 -6.96
CA HIS A 48 2.93 -11.43 -8.03
C HIS A 48 3.29 -12.08 -9.36
N ASP A 49 4.57 -12.22 -9.69
CA ASP A 49 5.01 -12.81 -10.96
C ASP A 49 4.56 -14.28 -11.06
N VAL A 50 4.66 -15.04 -9.97
CA VAL A 50 4.19 -16.43 -9.90
C VAL A 50 2.67 -16.51 -9.89
N ILE A 51 2.02 -15.65 -9.11
CA ILE A 51 0.55 -15.55 -9.07
C ILE A 51 -0.02 -15.17 -10.43
N TYR A 52 0.67 -14.31 -11.19
CA TYR A 52 0.27 -13.95 -12.55
C TYR A 52 0.22 -15.18 -13.46
N ILE A 53 1.26 -16.02 -13.45
CA ILE A 53 1.30 -17.26 -14.24
C ILE A 53 0.18 -18.22 -13.81
N ILE A 54 -0.01 -18.41 -12.50
CA ILE A 54 -1.07 -19.25 -11.96
C ILE A 54 -2.44 -18.79 -12.46
N TRP A 55 -2.75 -17.50 -12.33
CA TRP A 55 -4.10 -16.96 -12.53
C TRP A 55 -4.42 -16.59 -13.97
N HIS A 56 -3.46 -16.04 -14.71
CA HIS A 56 -3.69 -15.57 -16.08
C HIS A 56 -3.30 -16.56 -17.19
N GLU A 57 -2.51 -17.58 -16.86
CA GLU A 57 -2.06 -18.56 -17.83
C GLU A 57 -2.56 -19.98 -17.50
N ALA A 58 -2.15 -20.54 -16.35
CA ALA A 58 -2.41 -21.93 -16.01
C ALA A 58 -3.89 -22.19 -15.69
N TRP A 59 -4.51 -21.34 -14.86
CA TRP A 59 -5.89 -21.51 -14.41
C TRP A 59 -6.92 -21.44 -15.54
N PRO A 60 -6.92 -20.42 -16.45
CA PRO A 60 -7.91 -20.33 -17.54
C PRO A 60 -7.81 -21.48 -18.53
N GLN A 61 -6.61 -22.02 -18.72
CA GLN A 61 -6.34 -23.14 -19.62
C GLN A 61 -6.50 -24.50 -18.94
N LYS A 62 -6.83 -24.53 -17.65
CA LYS A 62 -6.87 -25.75 -16.80
C LYS A 62 -5.58 -26.56 -16.92
N ASN A 63 -4.45 -25.88 -17.03
CA ASN A 63 -3.14 -26.50 -17.20
C ASN A 63 -2.60 -27.00 -15.86
N THR A 64 -3.08 -28.16 -15.42
CA THR A 64 -2.68 -28.79 -14.15
C THR A 64 -1.20 -29.11 -14.08
N THR A 65 -0.57 -29.45 -15.21
CA THR A 65 0.89 -29.69 -15.31
C THR A 65 1.67 -28.45 -14.94
N GLN A 66 1.26 -27.28 -15.45
CA GLN A 66 1.89 -25.99 -15.10
C GLN A 66 1.64 -25.63 -13.64
N LEU A 67 0.40 -25.80 -13.13
CA LEU A 67 0.12 -25.57 -11.71
C LEU A 67 1.02 -26.40 -10.80
N ILE A 68 1.20 -27.71 -11.10
CA ILE A 68 2.10 -28.58 -10.34
C ILE A 68 3.55 -28.11 -10.43
N SER A 69 4.02 -27.67 -11.60
CA SER A 69 5.40 -27.24 -11.80
C SER A 69 5.75 -25.96 -11.02
N LEU A 70 4.76 -25.12 -10.67
CA LEU A 70 4.94 -23.87 -9.91
C LEU A 70 5.00 -24.08 -8.38
N VAL A 71 4.69 -25.28 -7.86
CA VAL A 71 4.72 -25.54 -6.41
C VAL A 71 6.04 -25.15 -5.73
N PRO A 72 7.22 -25.48 -6.29
CA PRO A 72 8.49 -25.10 -5.66
C PRO A 72 8.67 -23.58 -5.54
N GLU A 73 8.30 -22.82 -6.58
CA GLU A 73 8.39 -21.36 -6.58
C GLU A 73 7.40 -20.74 -5.58
N VAL A 74 6.16 -21.24 -5.51
CA VAL A 74 5.18 -20.81 -4.51
C VAL A 74 5.75 -21.02 -3.10
N LYS A 75 6.34 -22.20 -2.80
CA LYS A 75 6.95 -22.47 -1.50
C LYS A 75 8.07 -21.50 -1.15
N GLU A 76 8.92 -21.20 -2.12
CA GLU A 76 10.03 -20.27 -1.94
C GLU A 76 9.51 -18.86 -1.60
N HIS A 77 8.54 -18.36 -2.38
CA HIS A 77 7.96 -17.04 -2.17
C HIS A 77 7.19 -16.94 -0.85
N ILE A 78 6.38 -17.93 -0.49
CA ILE A 78 5.70 -17.98 0.80
C ILE A 78 6.68 -17.92 1.96
N ASN A 79 7.79 -18.66 1.89
CA ASN A 79 8.83 -18.60 2.90
C ASN A 79 9.46 -17.20 3.00
N LYS A 80 9.74 -16.55 1.86
CA LYS A 80 10.26 -15.18 1.84
C LYS A 80 9.29 -14.18 2.48
N ILE A 81 8.00 -14.27 2.14
CA ILE A 81 6.96 -13.38 2.67
C ILE A 81 6.81 -13.57 4.19
N ASN A 82 6.88 -14.80 4.69
CA ASN A 82 6.81 -15.10 6.12
C ASN A 82 7.98 -14.50 6.92
N ASN A 83 9.13 -14.30 6.27
CA ASN A 83 10.32 -13.70 6.88
C ASN A 83 10.49 -12.21 6.53
N ALA A 84 9.55 -11.64 5.76
CA ALA A 84 9.61 -10.24 5.38
C ALA A 84 9.27 -9.33 6.55
N ASN A 85 9.98 -8.20 6.63
CA ASN A 85 9.67 -7.14 7.57
C ASN A 85 8.62 -6.21 6.99
N LEU A 86 7.60 -5.90 7.78
CA LEU A 86 6.64 -4.86 7.43
C LEU A 86 7.34 -3.49 7.57
N PRO A 87 7.31 -2.62 6.55
CA PRO A 87 7.89 -1.28 6.65
C PRO A 87 7.35 -0.48 7.82
N GLY A 88 8.17 0.41 8.38
CA GLY A 88 7.80 1.20 9.56
C GLY A 88 6.49 1.98 9.38
N ILE A 89 6.25 2.55 8.18
CA ILE A 89 5.00 3.26 7.84
C ILE A 89 3.75 2.37 7.87
N GLN A 90 3.91 1.05 7.85
CA GLN A 90 2.82 0.07 7.90
C GLN A 90 2.61 -0.55 9.29
N ARG A 91 3.30 -0.06 10.34
CA ARG A 91 3.26 -0.66 11.70
C ARG A 91 1.85 -0.80 12.26
N ASP A 92 0.96 0.15 11.97
CA ASP A 92 -0.43 0.12 12.43
C ASP A 92 -1.25 -0.99 11.79
N LYS A 93 -0.75 -1.59 10.70
CA LYS A 93 -1.36 -2.71 9.99
C LYS A 93 -0.79 -4.06 10.41
N GLU A 94 0.14 -4.11 11.38
CA GLU A 94 0.84 -5.34 11.77
C GLU A 94 -0.12 -6.47 12.15
N THR A 95 -1.19 -6.18 12.90
CA THR A 95 -2.20 -7.18 13.29
C THR A 95 -2.93 -7.75 12.07
N LYS A 96 -3.35 -6.88 11.13
CA LYS A 96 -4.01 -7.31 9.88
C LYS A 96 -3.04 -8.09 8.99
N TRP A 97 -1.78 -7.66 8.92
CA TRP A 97 -0.73 -8.34 8.19
C TRP A 97 -0.50 -9.77 8.71
N LYS A 98 -0.34 -9.95 10.02
CA LYS A 98 -0.16 -11.27 10.65
C LYS A 98 -1.35 -12.19 10.41
N ALA A 99 -2.57 -11.67 10.54
CA ALA A 99 -3.78 -12.44 10.23
C ALA A 99 -3.84 -12.84 8.75
N GLY A 100 -3.51 -11.91 7.85
CA GLY A 100 -3.45 -12.16 6.42
C GLY A 100 -2.39 -13.22 6.05
N LEU A 101 -1.21 -13.17 6.67
CA LEU A 101 -0.17 -14.20 6.50
C LEU A 101 -0.67 -15.60 6.87
N ALA A 102 -1.42 -15.74 7.97
CA ALA A 102 -1.98 -17.03 8.36
C ALA A 102 -2.94 -17.57 7.29
N GLU A 103 -3.79 -16.71 6.72
CA GLU A 103 -4.71 -17.10 5.64
C GLU A 103 -3.96 -17.44 4.34
N LEU A 104 -2.95 -16.66 3.97
CA LEU A 104 -2.12 -16.93 2.79
C LEU A 104 -1.37 -18.26 2.92
N ASN A 105 -0.79 -18.54 4.09
CA ASN A 105 -0.11 -19.82 4.36
C ASN A 105 -1.07 -20.98 4.23
N LYS A 106 -2.29 -20.88 4.80
CA LYS A 106 -3.30 -21.91 4.70
C LYS A 106 -3.71 -22.18 3.24
N ALA A 107 -3.89 -21.13 2.43
CA ALA A 107 -4.18 -21.28 1.01
C ALA A 107 -3.03 -21.93 0.25
N ALA A 108 -1.78 -21.59 0.58
CA ALA A 108 -0.60 -22.21 -0.02
C ALA A 108 -0.49 -23.70 0.32
N GLU A 109 -0.71 -24.10 1.57
CA GLU A 109 -0.73 -25.52 1.94
C GLU A 109 -1.83 -26.28 1.21
N ASN A 110 -3.05 -25.71 1.11
CA ASN A 110 -4.14 -26.29 0.33
C ASN A 110 -3.75 -26.48 -1.15
N TYR A 111 -3.02 -25.51 -1.72
CA TYR A 111 -2.54 -25.59 -3.09
C TYR A 111 -1.52 -26.73 -3.27
N TYR A 112 -0.59 -26.92 -2.33
CA TYR A 112 0.39 -28.02 -2.37
C TYR A 112 -0.30 -29.38 -2.29
N ASP A 113 -1.26 -29.53 -1.39
CA ASP A 113 -2.03 -30.75 -1.21
C ASP A 113 -2.87 -31.08 -2.44
N ALA A 114 -3.52 -30.06 -3.03
CA ALA A 114 -4.30 -30.21 -4.25
C ALA A 114 -3.42 -30.65 -5.43
N CYS A 115 -2.28 -30.02 -5.63
CA CYS A 115 -1.31 -30.41 -6.67
C CYS A 115 -0.78 -31.83 -6.47
N SER A 116 -0.59 -32.25 -5.22
CA SER A 116 -0.13 -33.62 -4.89
C SER A 116 -1.21 -34.68 -5.12
N SER A 117 -2.49 -34.30 -5.03
CA SER A 117 -3.62 -35.24 -5.21
C SER A 117 -3.88 -35.63 -6.67
N GLY A 118 -3.45 -34.81 -7.64
CA GLY A 118 -3.76 -34.98 -9.05
C GLY A 118 -5.21 -34.68 -9.44
N ASP A 119 -6.04 -34.18 -8.53
CA ASP A 119 -7.44 -33.82 -8.80
C ASP A 119 -7.51 -32.43 -9.44
N GLU A 120 -7.91 -32.36 -10.71
CA GLU A 120 -7.99 -31.11 -11.48
C GLU A 120 -8.86 -30.07 -10.80
N LYS A 121 -10.06 -30.45 -10.33
CA LYS A 121 -10.97 -29.50 -9.70
C LYS A 121 -10.38 -28.91 -8.42
N ARG A 122 -9.82 -29.76 -7.57
CA ARG A 122 -9.17 -29.30 -6.34
C ARG A 122 -8.00 -28.37 -6.62
N MET A 123 -7.20 -28.63 -7.68
CA MET A 123 -6.09 -27.78 -8.07
C MET A 123 -6.58 -26.41 -8.53
N LEU A 124 -7.63 -26.35 -9.33
CA LEU A 124 -8.19 -25.08 -9.81
C LEU A 124 -8.82 -24.27 -8.67
N ASP A 125 -9.59 -24.92 -7.78
CA ASP A 125 -10.19 -24.25 -6.62
C ASP A 125 -9.09 -23.71 -5.67
N ALA A 126 -8.02 -24.46 -5.45
CA ALA A 126 -6.92 -24.06 -4.58
C ALA A 126 -6.05 -22.93 -5.21
N ALA A 127 -5.87 -22.92 -6.53
CA ALA A 127 -5.20 -21.86 -7.25
C ALA A 127 -5.98 -20.54 -7.18
N GLU A 128 -7.32 -20.59 -7.30
CA GLU A 128 -8.21 -19.45 -7.11
C GLU A 128 -8.13 -18.88 -5.68
N ASP A 129 -8.15 -19.75 -4.66
CA ASP A 129 -8.05 -19.33 -3.26
C ASP A 129 -6.68 -18.69 -2.98
N LEU A 130 -5.59 -19.29 -3.47
CA LEU A 130 -4.24 -18.73 -3.33
C LEU A 130 -4.15 -17.33 -3.95
N HIS A 131 -4.69 -17.12 -5.16
CA HIS A 131 -4.77 -15.81 -5.80
C HIS A 131 -5.59 -14.82 -4.95
N ALA A 132 -6.76 -15.24 -4.46
CA ALA A 132 -7.62 -14.39 -3.63
C ALA A 132 -6.93 -13.94 -2.33
N LYS A 133 -6.17 -14.83 -1.68
CA LYS A 133 -5.41 -14.50 -0.46
C LYS A 133 -4.21 -13.61 -0.75
N PHE A 134 -3.53 -13.81 -1.87
CA PHE A 134 -2.50 -12.87 -2.34
C PHE A 134 -3.07 -11.47 -2.55
N GLU A 135 -4.19 -11.34 -3.27
CA GLU A 135 -4.88 -10.06 -3.47
C GLU A 135 -5.31 -9.40 -2.15
N MET A 136 -5.74 -10.20 -1.17
CA MET A 136 -6.05 -9.71 0.18
C MET A 136 -4.81 -9.10 0.85
N MET A 137 -3.66 -9.78 0.78
CA MET A 137 -2.40 -9.29 1.34
C MET A 137 -1.98 -7.96 0.71
N VAL A 138 -2.07 -7.85 -0.63
CA VAL A 138 -1.79 -6.58 -1.33
C VAL A 138 -2.74 -5.48 -0.86
N ARG A 139 -4.04 -5.76 -0.68
CA ARG A 139 -5.00 -4.76 -0.17
C ARG A 139 -4.73 -4.30 1.26
N ILE A 140 -4.14 -5.15 2.10
CA ILE A 140 -3.77 -4.76 3.48
C ILE A 140 -2.73 -3.64 3.46
N ILE A 141 -1.70 -3.75 2.61
CA ILE A 141 -0.58 -2.79 2.60
C ILE A 141 -0.79 -1.62 1.64
N LYS A 142 -1.52 -1.82 0.54
CA LYS A 142 -1.68 -0.80 -0.51
C LYS A 142 -2.48 0.40 0.00
N PRO A 143 -1.98 1.63 -0.15
CA PRO A 143 -2.73 2.84 0.17
C PRO A 143 -4.05 2.92 -0.62
N VAL A 144 -5.12 3.32 0.04
CA VAL A 144 -6.44 3.49 -0.61
C VAL A 144 -6.41 4.69 -1.55
N PHE A 145 -5.78 5.78 -1.12
CA PHE A 145 -5.56 6.99 -1.89
C PHE A 145 -4.10 7.43 -1.81
N LYS A 146 -3.53 7.77 -2.96
CA LYS A 146 -2.15 8.28 -3.04
C LYS A 146 -1.97 9.55 -2.21
N GLU A 147 -2.97 10.41 -2.21
CA GLU A 147 -2.96 11.69 -1.48
C GLU A 147 -2.80 11.46 0.03
N VAL A 148 -3.44 10.42 0.58
CA VAL A 148 -3.32 10.04 1.99
C VAL A 148 -1.95 9.43 2.29
N ASP A 149 -1.43 8.58 1.40
CA ASP A 149 -0.08 8.02 1.52
C ASP A 149 1.00 9.10 1.50
N ASP A 150 0.90 10.06 0.58
CA ASP A 150 1.84 11.18 0.46
C ASP A 150 1.86 12.05 1.73
N TYR A 151 0.70 12.27 2.36
CA TYR A 151 0.61 12.94 3.66
C TYR A 151 1.24 12.12 4.77
N HIS A 152 0.92 10.81 4.81
CA HIS A 152 1.40 9.91 5.85
C HIS A 152 2.93 9.80 5.88
N LYS A 153 3.59 9.81 4.73
CA LYS A 153 5.06 9.78 4.65
C LYS A 153 5.72 10.92 5.42
N ILE A 154 5.18 12.12 5.30
CA ILE A 154 5.71 13.29 6.03
C ILE A 154 5.31 13.21 7.50
N LEU A 155 4.05 12.89 7.81
CA LEU A 155 3.57 12.71 9.17
C LEU A 155 4.38 11.65 9.92
N TYR A 156 4.70 10.53 9.27
CA TYR A 156 5.51 9.46 9.84
C TYR A 156 6.88 9.99 10.32
N ILE A 157 7.55 10.78 9.50
CA ILE A 157 8.85 11.39 9.83
C ILE A 157 8.69 12.36 11.00
N ILE A 158 7.67 13.21 10.98
CA ILE A 158 7.39 14.15 12.07
C ILE A 158 7.17 13.38 13.37
N TYR A 159 6.28 12.40 13.36
CA TYR A 159 5.83 11.72 14.56
C TYR A 159 6.86 10.74 15.14
N HIS A 160 7.56 10.00 14.28
CA HIS A 160 8.47 8.94 14.71
C HIS A 160 9.96 9.32 14.73
N LYS A 161 10.34 10.43 14.08
CA LYS A 161 11.75 10.87 14.03
C LYS A 161 11.95 12.25 14.65
N TYR A 162 11.16 13.26 14.26
CA TYR A 162 11.41 14.62 14.72
C TYR A 162 10.85 14.89 16.13
N LEU A 163 9.63 14.43 16.41
CA LEU A 163 8.99 14.67 17.71
C LEU A 163 9.74 14.03 18.89
N PRO A 164 10.15 12.74 18.84
CA PRO A 164 10.91 12.13 19.94
C PRO A 164 12.23 12.86 20.22
N ASP A 165 12.92 13.32 19.16
CA ASP A 165 14.19 14.03 19.25
C ASP A 165 14.04 15.53 19.49
N LYS A 166 12.79 16.05 19.65
CA LYS A 166 12.48 17.48 19.83
C LYS A 166 13.04 18.37 18.70
N LYS A 167 13.11 17.84 17.47
CA LYS A 167 13.61 18.57 16.29
C LYS A 167 12.52 19.48 15.72
N TYR A 168 12.07 20.48 16.50
CA TYR A 168 10.95 21.36 16.09
C TYR A 168 11.25 22.20 14.86
N ASP A 169 12.50 22.60 14.65
CA ASP A 169 12.91 23.30 13.43
C ASP A 169 12.78 22.41 12.19
N SER A 170 13.05 21.10 12.30
CA SER A 170 12.82 20.17 11.22
C SER A 170 11.33 20.04 10.90
N ILE A 171 10.45 20.08 11.92
CA ILE A 171 9.00 20.12 11.71
C ILE A 171 8.58 21.41 11.00
N LYS A 172 9.14 22.58 11.41
CA LYS A 172 8.89 23.86 10.71
C LYS A 172 9.26 23.82 9.23
N ASN A 173 10.35 23.14 8.90
CA ASN A 173 10.83 23.07 7.52
C ASN A 173 9.91 22.25 6.59
N VAL A 174 9.11 21.34 7.13
CA VAL A 174 8.23 20.45 6.34
C VAL A 174 6.74 20.76 6.47
N ILE A 175 6.35 21.69 7.38
CA ILE A 175 4.95 21.93 7.69
C ILE A 175 4.15 22.48 6.51
N ASP A 176 4.75 23.32 5.66
CA ASP A 176 4.07 23.87 4.50
C ASP A 176 3.78 22.79 3.46
N GLU A 177 4.72 21.86 3.25
CA GLU A 177 4.49 20.71 2.39
C GLU A 177 3.41 19.80 2.96
N LEU A 178 3.41 19.56 4.28
CA LEU A 178 2.36 18.77 4.94
C LEU A 178 0.97 19.41 4.76
N ILE A 179 0.85 20.74 4.85
CA ILE A 179 -0.39 21.46 4.56
C ILE A 179 -0.82 21.24 3.11
N ASN A 180 0.09 21.35 2.15
CA ASN A 180 -0.22 21.10 0.74
C ASN A 180 -0.75 19.67 0.52
N ARG A 181 -0.17 18.67 1.21
CA ARG A 181 -0.66 17.29 1.15
C ARG A 181 -2.04 17.13 1.79
N ALA A 182 -2.30 17.80 2.92
CA ALA A 182 -3.63 17.82 3.54
C ALA A 182 -4.69 18.45 2.62
N GLU A 183 -4.34 19.55 1.94
CA GLU A 183 -5.22 20.19 0.95
C GLU A 183 -5.50 19.26 -0.25
N ALA A 184 -4.51 18.48 -0.71
CA ALA A 184 -4.70 17.49 -1.76
C ALA A 184 -5.70 16.39 -1.34
N ILE A 185 -5.69 15.97 -0.07
CA ILE A 185 -6.68 15.00 0.46
C ILE A 185 -8.09 15.61 0.43
N VAL A 186 -8.26 16.84 0.93
CA VAL A 186 -9.56 17.55 0.93
C VAL A 186 -10.11 17.69 -0.49
N ASN A 187 -9.23 17.95 -1.46
CA ASN A 187 -9.57 18.14 -2.87
C ASN A 187 -9.76 16.82 -3.65
N THR A 188 -9.77 15.67 -2.98
CA THR A 188 -10.02 14.38 -3.65
C THR A 188 -11.40 14.41 -4.33
N PRO A 189 -11.50 14.10 -5.65
CA PRO A 189 -12.75 14.16 -6.39
C PRO A 189 -13.87 13.30 -5.77
N SER A 190 -15.10 13.85 -5.72
CA SER A 190 -16.23 13.19 -5.07
C SER A 190 -16.60 11.85 -5.71
N ASP A 191 -16.47 11.72 -7.03
CA ASP A 191 -16.72 10.47 -7.74
C ASP A 191 -15.69 9.39 -7.37
N LYS A 192 -14.42 9.77 -7.17
CA LYS A 192 -13.34 8.90 -6.68
C LYS A 192 -13.64 8.41 -5.27
N LEU A 193 -14.13 9.31 -4.39
CA LEU A 193 -14.52 8.96 -3.03
C LEU A 193 -15.72 8.00 -3.02
N GLN A 194 -16.79 8.33 -3.76
CA GLN A 194 -17.99 7.48 -3.82
C GLN A 194 -17.67 6.07 -4.35
N LYS A 195 -16.82 5.97 -5.37
CA LYS A 195 -16.40 4.67 -5.91
C LYS A 195 -15.66 3.81 -4.89
N ARG A 196 -14.86 4.40 -4.02
CA ARG A 196 -13.97 3.69 -3.09
C ARG A 196 -14.56 3.51 -1.70
N LEU A 197 -15.25 4.53 -1.18
CA LEU A 197 -15.71 4.61 0.21
C LEU A 197 -17.23 4.48 0.35
N LYS A 198 -17.99 4.61 -0.75
CA LYS A 198 -19.45 4.50 -0.74
C LYS A 198 -20.09 5.42 0.33
N GLU A 199 -20.81 4.83 1.27
CA GLU A 199 -21.49 5.52 2.38
C GLU A 199 -20.53 6.24 3.34
N LYS A 200 -19.25 5.90 3.37
CA LYS A 200 -18.25 6.57 4.21
C LYS A 200 -17.65 7.84 3.59
N SER A 201 -18.03 8.18 2.35
CA SER A 201 -17.47 9.33 1.61
C SER A 201 -17.64 10.66 2.34
N ASP A 202 -18.79 10.91 2.98
CA ASP A 202 -19.03 12.16 3.71
C ASP A 202 -18.24 12.21 5.02
N ASN A 203 -18.11 11.07 5.71
CA ASN A 203 -17.27 10.98 6.91
C ASN A 203 -15.81 11.24 6.57
N PHE A 204 -15.31 10.69 5.45
CA PHE A 204 -13.96 10.94 4.97
C PHE A 204 -13.71 12.42 4.66
N LYS A 205 -14.68 13.11 3.98
CA LYS A 205 -14.56 14.54 3.70
C LYS A 205 -14.44 15.36 5.00
N LYS A 206 -15.32 15.11 5.96
CA LYS A 206 -15.28 15.79 7.26
C LYS A 206 -13.96 15.50 8.00
N ALA A 207 -13.48 14.25 7.97
CA ALA A 207 -12.20 13.88 8.60
C ALA A 207 -11.02 14.57 7.90
N SER A 208 -11.03 14.68 6.56
CA SER A 208 -9.98 15.38 5.80
C SER A 208 -9.94 16.88 6.09
N GLU A 209 -11.09 17.53 6.26
CA GLU A 209 -11.16 18.94 6.67
C GLU A 209 -10.61 19.13 8.09
N ASN A 210 -10.96 18.26 9.03
CA ASN A 210 -10.41 18.30 10.40
C ASN A 210 -8.91 18.11 10.41
N LEU A 211 -8.40 17.19 9.60
CA LEU A 211 -6.95 16.97 9.45
C LEU A 211 -6.24 18.21 8.91
N LEU A 212 -6.80 18.86 7.89
CA LEU A 212 -6.25 20.11 7.35
C LEU A 212 -6.23 21.22 8.40
N ILE A 213 -7.32 21.36 9.18
CA ILE A 213 -7.41 22.34 10.27
C ILE A 213 -6.30 22.09 11.30
N SER A 214 -6.19 20.86 11.81
CA SER A 214 -5.18 20.52 12.82
C SER A 214 -3.74 20.69 12.29
N THR A 215 -3.51 20.43 11.00
CA THR A 215 -2.20 20.67 10.37
C THR A 215 -1.86 22.18 10.31
N LYS A 216 -2.84 23.03 9.99
CA LYS A 216 -2.67 24.49 10.01
C LYS A 216 -2.51 25.05 11.44
N GLU A 217 -3.20 24.46 12.40
CA GLU A 217 -3.01 24.80 13.82
C GLU A 217 -1.58 24.46 14.30
N LEU A 218 -1.05 23.29 13.91
CA LEU A 218 0.35 22.95 14.22
C LEU A 218 1.31 24.01 13.67
N LYS A 219 1.12 24.49 12.42
CA LYS A 219 1.94 25.57 11.88
C LYS A 219 1.92 26.81 12.78
N SER A 220 0.75 27.23 13.23
CA SER A 220 0.61 28.40 14.12
C SER A 220 1.25 28.17 15.47
N VAL A 221 1.15 26.97 16.03
CA VAL A 221 1.77 26.60 17.33
C VAL A 221 3.30 26.56 17.22
N LEU A 222 3.86 26.11 16.09
CA LEU A 222 5.29 26.09 15.85
C LEU A 222 5.93 27.50 15.96
N GLU A 223 5.19 28.56 15.62
CA GLU A 223 5.68 29.93 15.76
C GLU A 223 5.81 30.40 17.22
N THR A 224 5.11 29.73 18.14
CA THR A 224 5.20 30.09 19.57
C THR A 224 6.52 29.67 20.22
N ASN A 225 7.21 28.69 19.61
CA ASN A 225 8.43 28.05 20.16
C ASN A 225 8.21 27.44 21.57
N GLU A 226 6.98 27.03 21.91
CA GLU A 226 6.64 26.42 23.20
C GLU A 226 6.60 24.88 23.05
N PRO A 227 7.61 24.13 23.54
CA PRO A 227 7.75 22.68 23.30
C PRO A 227 6.49 21.87 23.64
N GLN A 228 5.90 22.11 24.83
CA GLN A 228 4.72 21.36 25.27
C GLN A 228 3.50 21.60 24.35
N LYS A 229 3.31 22.80 23.86
CA LYS A 229 2.23 23.11 22.92
C LYS A 229 2.47 22.45 21.57
N ILE A 230 3.72 22.43 21.10
CA ILE A 230 4.10 21.76 19.85
C ILE A 230 3.85 20.26 19.97
N ASP A 231 4.29 19.62 21.05
CA ASP A 231 4.04 18.19 21.28
C ASP A 231 2.53 17.88 21.23
N GLN A 232 1.71 18.66 21.95
CA GLN A 232 0.25 18.49 21.97
C GLN A 232 -0.39 18.68 20.58
N ALA A 233 0.09 19.66 19.81
CA ALA A 233 -0.43 19.93 18.49
C ALA A 233 -0.08 18.79 17.50
N VAL A 234 1.12 18.22 17.60
CA VAL A 234 1.51 17.05 16.80
C VAL A 234 0.66 15.83 17.15
N GLU A 235 0.46 15.56 18.45
CA GLU A 235 -0.41 14.45 18.91
C GLU A 235 -1.86 14.64 18.42
N HIS A 236 -2.38 15.86 18.51
CA HIS A 236 -3.72 16.16 18.01
C HIS A 236 -3.83 15.91 16.49
N MET A 237 -2.89 16.42 15.71
CA MET A 237 -2.84 16.21 14.27
C MET A 237 -2.76 14.71 13.91
N HIS A 238 -1.92 13.93 14.63
CA HIS A 238 -1.83 12.49 14.44
C HIS A 238 -3.16 11.77 14.73
N SER A 239 -3.88 12.18 15.80
CA SER A 239 -5.21 11.67 16.11
C SER A 239 -6.23 11.96 15.00
N MET A 240 -6.15 13.14 14.37
CA MET A 240 -7.01 13.48 13.22
C MET A 240 -6.68 12.61 12.00
N TYR A 241 -5.41 12.30 11.77
CA TYR A 241 -5.00 11.38 10.73
C TYR A 241 -5.56 9.96 10.97
N GLN A 242 -5.46 9.44 12.19
CA GLN A 242 -6.04 8.14 12.56
C GLN A 242 -7.57 8.10 12.33
N SER A 243 -8.25 9.21 12.64
CA SER A 243 -9.69 9.34 12.38
C SER A 243 -10.03 9.34 10.88
N LEU A 244 -9.13 9.87 10.04
CA LEU A 244 -9.25 9.78 8.58
C LEU A 244 -9.07 8.32 8.11
N GLU A 245 -8.03 7.63 8.57
CA GLU A 245 -7.74 6.24 8.19
C GLU A 245 -8.85 5.26 8.58
N ALA A 246 -9.55 5.50 9.69
CA ALA A 246 -10.67 4.66 10.13
C ALA A 246 -11.81 4.57 9.10
N ASN A 247 -11.84 5.43 8.07
CA ASN A 247 -12.80 5.32 6.98
C ASN A 247 -12.44 4.20 5.97
N PHE A 248 -11.25 3.64 6.05
CA PHE A 248 -10.80 2.56 5.15
C PHE A 248 -11.08 1.15 5.69
N ASP A 249 -11.48 1.02 6.94
CA ASP A 249 -11.84 -0.23 7.61
C ASP A 249 -13.32 -0.55 7.36
#